data_f0e7878e6aee02a39ab953db77eae375
#
_entry.id   f0e7878e6aee02a39ab953db77eae375
#
_cell.length_a   1.000
_cell.length_b   1.000
_cell.length_c   1.000
_cell.angle_alpha   90.00
_cell.angle_beta   90.00
_cell.angle_gamma   90.00
#
_symmetry.space_group_name_H-M   'P 1'
#
loop_
_entity.id
_entity.type
_entity.pdbx_description
1 polymer ?
#
loop_
_entity_poly.entity_id
_entity_poly.type
_entity_poly.pdbx_seq_one_letter_code
_entity_poly.pdbx_strand_id
1 'polypeptide(L)'
;MKKTVIVILSLCASVVCAQDSLRFNPIVQWDANPVESQGQTGTCWSYSTASFLESELIRMGKGTHNLSEIFIARQVYLNKADNYVRRHGKTQFGEGSLGHDLLNAVDDYGIVPNEVFNGLQTTSETHNHAELASILEAYVKAVVSNKGKKLTPLWKAGYAALLDVYLGKYPTNFDYQGVKYTPQSFAKMLNLKADHYATLTSYTHQPVYTDFILGIPDNWANGTFYNVALNDLVKQAKTALKEGFTIAWDADVSNSGFNSKEGIALVPVKGEKANFELTAPEMEVTAALRQEHFDNYTVTDDHLMHIVGLVKGVDGKEYFVVKNSWGDERGLDLYKGHVLVSEAYFKMNTISVLLHKDALLKKLKNKLNLK
;
A
#
# COMPACT_ATOMS: atom_id res chain seq x y z
N MET A 1 -18.01 19.33 52.95
CA MET A 1 -17.83 17.97 52.43
C MET A 1 -18.15 17.96 50.94
N LYS A 2 -17.18 17.80 50.09
CA LYS A 2 -17.21 17.44 48.64
C LYS A 2 -15.97 18.00 47.95
N LYS A 3 -14.87 17.29 48.04
CA LYS A 3 -13.70 17.45 47.14
C LYS A 3 -12.90 16.16 47.27
N THR A 4 -13.12 15.21 46.43
CA THR A 4 -12.17 14.11 46.15
C THR A 4 -12.81 13.12 45.13
N VAL A 5 -12.80 13.40 43.84
CA VAL A 5 -13.02 12.41 42.78
C VAL A 5 -12.51 12.93 41.41
N ILE A 6 -11.36 13.48 41.24
CA ILE A 6 -10.86 13.87 39.89
C ILE A 6 -9.41 13.46 39.66
N VAL A 7 -8.82 12.59 40.45
CA VAL A 7 -7.38 12.24 40.24
C VAL A 7 -7.15 10.85 39.63
N ILE A 8 -8.16 10.01 39.44
CA ILE A 8 -7.94 8.60 39.08
C ILE A 8 -7.96 8.37 37.56
N LEU A 9 -8.61 9.20 36.71
CA LEU A 9 -8.65 8.97 35.26
C LEU A 9 -7.38 9.41 34.52
N SER A 10 -6.62 10.33 35.02
CA SER A 10 -5.38 10.82 34.40
C SER A 10 -4.20 9.85 34.59
N LEU A 11 -4.26 8.96 35.58
CA LEU A 11 -3.17 8.02 35.87
C LEU A 11 -3.21 6.77 34.97
N CYS A 12 -4.39 6.36 34.50
CA CYS A 12 -4.50 5.17 33.64
C CYS A 12 -3.97 5.40 32.22
N ALA A 13 -4.23 6.56 31.63
CA ALA A 13 -3.74 6.87 30.28
C ALA A 13 -2.20 7.04 30.24
N SER A 14 -1.62 7.62 31.28
CA SER A 14 -0.17 7.77 31.38
C SER A 14 0.58 6.45 31.64
N VAL A 15 -0.06 5.47 32.27
CA VAL A 15 0.55 4.15 32.52
C VAL A 15 0.58 3.29 31.27
N VAL A 16 -0.45 3.35 30.41
CA VAL A 16 -0.52 2.57 29.17
C VAL A 16 0.50 3.11 28.15
N CYS A 17 0.58 4.43 27.94
CA CYS A 17 1.62 5.02 27.10
C CYS A 17 3.05 4.70 27.58
N ALA A 18 3.27 4.59 28.91
CA ALA A 18 4.55 4.20 29.49
C ALA A 18 4.89 2.72 29.19
N GLN A 19 3.89 1.84 29.07
CA GLN A 19 4.11 0.44 28.82
C GLN A 19 4.57 0.15 27.39
N ASP A 20 4.03 0.83 26.39
CA ASP A 20 4.47 0.67 24.99
C ASP A 20 5.86 1.28 24.75
N SER A 21 6.17 2.41 25.37
CA SER A 21 7.51 3.00 25.32
C SER A 21 8.58 2.15 26.00
N LEU A 22 8.19 1.26 26.94
CA LEU A 22 9.08 0.28 27.55
C LEU A 22 9.30 -0.95 26.65
N ARG A 23 8.42 -1.23 25.69
CA ARG A 23 8.52 -2.39 24.80
C ARG A 23 9.33 -2.12 23.52
N PHE A 24 9.32 -0.88 23.03
CA PHE A 24 9.94 -0.49 21.77
C PHE A 24 10.71 0.83 21.87
N ASN A 25 11.92 0.83 21.35
CA ASN A 25 12.75 2.02 21.23
C ASN A 25 12.83 2.43 19.76
N PRO A 26 12.45 3.67 19.39
CA PRO A 26 12.57 4.16 18.02
C PRO A 26 14.03 4.10 17.53
N ILE A 27 14.24 3.57 16.33
CA ILE A 27 15.52 3.67 15.61
C ILE A 27 15.42 4.82 14.62
N VAL A 28 14.36 4.83 13.82
CA VAL A 28 14.02 5.89 12.87
C VAL A 28 12.52 5.85 12.59
N GLN A 29 11.91 7.03 12.48
CA GLN A 29 10.52 7.18 12.04
C GLN A 29 10.42 8.47 11.23
N TRP A 30 9.79 8.38 10.07
CA TRP A 30 9.65 9.48 9.13
C TRP A 30 8.23 10.03 9.16
N ASP A 31 8.11 11.31 8.79
CA ASP A 31 6.83 11.98 8.74
C ASP A 31 5.92 11.34 7.67
N ALA A 32 4.69 11.11 8.06
CA ALA A 32 3.59 10.67 7.21
C ALA A 32 2.31 11.39 7.63
N ASN A 33 1.40 11.59 6.68
CA ASN A 33 0.08 12.11 6.99
C ASN A 33 -0.66 11.18 7.98
N PRO A 34 -1.71 11.66 8.66
CA PRO A 34 -2.53 10.83 9.53
C PRO A 34 -2.99 9.52 8.86
N VAL A 35 -3.28 8.52 9.68
CA VAL A 35 -3.83 7.26 9.19
C VAL A 35 -5.24 7.50 8.67
N GLU A 36 -5.50 7.08 7.45
CA GLU A 36 -6.82 7.14 6.82
C GLU A 36 -7.48 5.76 6.80
N SER A 37 -8.78 5.73 6.46
CA SER A 37 -9.52 4.49 6.30
C SER A 37 -9.99 4.32 4.86
N GLN A 38 -9.57 3.23 4.20
CA GLN A 38 -10.10 2.85 2.90
C GLN A 38 -11.57 2.41 2.94
N GLY A 39 -12.14 2.24 4.14
CA GLY A 39 -13.49 1.74 4.33
C GLY A 39 -13.65 0.29 3.83
N GLN A 40 -14.78 0.02 3.19
CA GLN A 40 -15.09 -1.30 2.61
C GLN A 40 -14.77 -1.30 1.10
N THR A 41 -13.46 -1.22 0.79
CA THR A 41 -12.99 -1.19 -0.61
C THR A 41 -11.72 -2.03 -0.76
N GLY A 42 -11.45 -2.51 -1.96
CA GLY A 42 -10.19 -3.13 -2.34
C GLY A 42 -9.16 -2.11 -2.84
N THR A 43 -9.12 -0.89 -2.27
CA THR A 43 -8.23 0.20 -2.73
C THR A 43 -7.01 0.43 -1.84
N CYS A 44 -6.63 -0.57 -1.02
CA CYS A 44 -5.44 -0.50 -0.14
C CYS A 44 -4.18 -0.07 -0.90
N TRP A 45 -4.01 -0.55 -2.12
CA TRP A 45 -2.90 -0.18 -3.01
C TRP A 45 -2.84 1.33 -3.28
N SER A 46 -3.99 1.99 -3.44
CA SER A 46 -4.04 3.43 -3.67
C SER A 46 -3.74 4.21 -2.39
N TYR A 47 -4.35 3.83 -1.25
CA TYR A 47 -4.10 4.45 0.05
C TYR A 47 -2.64 4.30 0.50
N SER A 48 -2.08 3.11 0.40
CA SER A 48 -0.68 2.85 0.75
C SER A 48 0.29 3.65 -0.10
N THR A 49 0.09 3.64 -1.42
CA THR A 49 1.02 4.30 -2.34
C THR A 49 0.85 5.82 -2.31
N ALA A 50 -0.37 6.36 -2.14
CA ALA A 50 -0.58 7.80 -1.92
C ALA A 50 0.13 8.25 -0.64
N SER A 51 -0.06 7.54 0.48
CA SER A 51 0.62 7.81 1.74
C SER A 51 2.15 7.77 1.59
N PHE A 52 2.69 6.82 0.82
CA PHE A 52 4.11 6.75 0.49
C PHE A 52 4.57 7.99 -0.30
N LEU A 53 3.83 8.40 -1.34
CA LEU A 53 4.15 9.60 -2.13
C LEU A 53 4.06 10.88 -1.30
N GLU A 54 3.13 10.97 -0.37
CA GLU A 54 3.01 12.10 0.58
C GLU A 54 4.25 12.24 1.44
N SER A 55 4.79 11.14 1.99
CA SER A 55 6.05 11.15 2.70
C SER A 55 7.24 11.51 1.78
N GLU A 56 7.23 11.05 0.52
CA GLU A 56 8.23 11.47 -0.47
C GLU A 56 8.16 12.97 -0.76
N LEU A 57 6.97 13.57 -0.82
CA LEU A 57 6.80 15.02 -0.98
C LEU A 57 7.37 15.79 0.21
N ILE A 58 7.13 15.33 1.44
CA ILE A 58 7.73 15.91 2.65
C ILE A 58 9.25 15.80 2.57
N ARG A 59 9.80 14.62 2.24
CA ARG A 59 11.25 14.39 2.09
C ARG A 59 11.88 15.28 1.03
N MET A 60 11.19 15.52 -0.10
CA MET A 60 11.66 16.41 -1.18
C MET A 60 11.48 17.90 -0.88
N GLY A 61 10.96 18.28 0.29
CA GLY A 61 10.69 19.66 0.66
C GLY A 61 9.55 20.30 -0.13
N LYS A 62 8.63 19.50 -0.67
CA LYS A 62 7.45 19.98 -1.40
C LYS A 62 6.29 20.37 -0.50
N GLY A 63 6.40 20.12 0.80
CA GLY A 63 5.35 20.37 1.79
C GLY A 63 4.46 19.15 2.03
N THR A 64 3.45 19.36 2.88
CA THR A 64 2.46 18.34 3.22
C THR A 64 1.25 18.49 2.31
N HIS A 65 0.92 17.42 1.60
CA HIS A 65 -0.25 17.34 0.72
C HIS A 65 -1.03 16.09 1.08
N ASN A 66 -2.36 16.15 1.04
CA ASN A 66 -3.23 14.97 1.11
C ASN A 66 -3.68 14.68 -0.33
N LEU A 67 -3.20 13.57 -0.90
CA LEU A 67 -3.43 13.18 -2.28
C LEU A 67 -4.70 12.31 -2.38
N SER A 68 -5.47 12.50 -3.44
CA SER A 68 -6.70 11.73 -3.62
C SER A 68 -6.41 10.32 -4.12
N GLU A 69 -6.63 9.34 -3.27
CA GLU A 69 -6.56 7.91 -3.58
C GLU A 69 -7.67 7.50 -4.55
N ILE A 70 -8.86 8.03 -4.35
CA ILE A 70 -10.04 7.66 -5.13
C ILE A 70 -10.01 8.26 -6.54
N PHE A 71 -9.38 9.43 -6.72
CA PHE A 71 -9.11 9.95 -8.05
C PHE A 71 -8.28 8.96 -8.87
N ILE A 72 -7.22 8.42 -8.29
CA ILE A 72 -6.35 7.43 -8.94
C ILE A 72 -7.10 6.10 -9.15
N ALA A 73 -7.80 5.59 -8.12
CA ALA A 73 -8.58 4.36 -8.23
C ALA A 73 -9.59 4.43 -9.40
N ARG A 74 -10.28 5.59 -9.55
CA ARG A 74 -11.18 5.82 -10.67
C ARG A 74 -10.49 5.68 -12.03
N GLN A 75 -9.28 6.21 -12.20
CA GLN A 75 -8.52 6.11 -13.45
C GLN A 75 -8.04 4.67 -13.71
N VAL A 76 -7.54 4.02 -12.68
CA VAL A 76 -7.13 2.61 -12.77
C VAL A 76 -8.29 1.71 -13.13
N TYR A 77 -9.51 1.94 -12.60
CA TYR A 77 -10.70 1.18 -12.97
C TYR A 77 -11.04 1.33 -14.47
N LEU A 78 -10.83 2.51 -15.06
CA LEU A 78 -10.97 2.70 -16.52
C LEU A 78 -9.93 1.88 -17.30
N ASN A 79 -8.68 1.90 -16.86
CA ASN A 79 -7.59 1.15 -17.49
C ASN A 79 -7.81 -0.35 -17.37
N LYS A 80 -8.27 -0.83 -16.21
CA LYS A 80 -8.62 -2.25 -15.99
C LYS A 80 -9.75 -2.70 -16.91
N ALA A 81 -10.78 -1.87 -17.09
CA ALA A 81 -11.88 -2.17 -18.01
C ALA A 81 -11.39 -2.31 -19.46
N ASP A 82 -10.53 -1.40 -19.93
CA ASP A 82 -9.94 -1.49 -21.27
C ASP A 82 -9.07 -2.75 -21.42
N ASN A 83 -8.24 -3.05 -20.45
CA ASN A 83 -7.40 -4.25 -20.42
C ASN A 83 -8.26 -5.53 -20.45
N TYR A 84 -9.30 -5.61 -19.61
CA TYR A 84 -10.23 -6.76 -19.56
C TYR A 84 -10.89 -7.00 -20.90
N VAL A 85 -11.42 -5.95 -21.53
CA VAL A 85 -12.07 -6.05 -22.85
C VAL A 85 -11.07 -6.44 -23.94
N ARG A 86 -9.85 -5.86 -23.95
CA ARG A 86 -8.78 -6.22 -24.91
C ARG A 86 -8.32 -7.67 -24.76
N ARG A 87 -8.34 -8.21 -23.54
CA ARG A 87 -8.01 -9.61 -23.25
C ARG A 87 -9.21 -10.56 -23.34
N HIS A 88 -10.31 -10.09 -23.91
CA HIS A 88 -11.54 -10.87 -24.12
C HIS A 88 -12.09 -11.49 -22.81
N GLY A 89 -11.98 -10.77 -21.70
CA GLY A 89 -12.44 -11.22 -20.39
C GLY A 89 -11.54 -12.26 -19.71
N LYS A 90 -10.32 -12.47 -20.20
CA LYS A 90 -9.38 -13.48 -19.67
C LYS A 90 -8.26 -12.83 -18.86
N THR A 91 -8.62 -12.04 -17.89
CA THR A 91 -7.72 -11.44 -16.90
C THR A 91 -8.49 -11.16 -15.64
N GLN A 92 -7.77 -10.95 -14.53
CA GLN A 92 -8.34 -10.46 -13.27
C GLN A 92 -9.09 -9.15 -13.51
N PHE A 93 -10.30 -9.08 -12.94
CA PHE A 93 -11.08 -7.84 -12.86
C PHE A 93 -11.68 -7.72 -11.46
N GLY A 94 -11.27 -6.70 -10.72
CA GLY A 94 -11.67 -6.42 -9.35
C GLY A 94 -11.13 -5.06 -8.94
N GLU A 95 -11.20 -4.74 -7.66
CA GLU A 95 -10.74 -3.46 -7.13
C GLU A 95 -9.22 -3.41 -6.92
N GLY A 96 -8.58 -4.57 -6.68
CA GLY A 96 -7.15 -4.67 -6.40
C GLY A 96 -6.26 -4.20 -7.55
N SER A 97 -5.08 -3.69 -7.20
CA SER A 97 -4.03 -3.21 -8.10
C SER A 97 -2.73 -3.07 -7.30
N LEU A 98 -1.68 -2.51 -7.88
CA LEU A 98 -0.37 -2.43 -7.28
C LEU A 98 0.18 -0.98 -7.23
N GLY A 99 1.22 -0.75 -6.45
CA GLY A 99 1.78 0.59 -6.28
C GLY A 99 2.30 1.22 -7.59
N HIS A 100 2.85 0.41 -8.50
CA HIS A 100 3.28 0.92 -9.81
C HIS A 100 2.11 1.34 -10.71
N ASP A 101 0.91 0.78 -10.54
CA ASP A 101 -0.27 1.21 -11.29
C ASP A 101 -0.73 2.62 -10.88
N LEU A 102 -0.60 2.96 -9.58
CA LEU A 102 -0.82 4.33 -9.12
C LEU A 102 0.16 5.28 -9.76
N LEU A 103 1.46 4.95 -9.77
CA LEU A 103 2.50 5.79 -10.38
C LEU A 103 2.27 5.99 -11.87
N ASN A 104 1.93 4.94 -12.60
CA ASN A 104 1.59 5.02 -14.03
C ASN A 104 0.34 5.89 -14.25
N ALA A 105 -0.67 5.78 -13.38
CA ALA A 105 -1.87 6.62 -13.47
C ALA A 105 -1.55 8.10 -13.18
N VAL A 106 -0.60 8.41 -12.28
CA VAL A 106 -0.11 9.78 -12.06
C VAL A 106 0.57 10.32 -13.31
N ASP A 107 1.41 9.54 -14.00
CA ASP A 107 2.05 9.96 -15.24
C ASP A 107 1.02 10.20 -16.36
N ASP A 108 0.01 9.32 -16.49
CA ASP A 108 -0.99 9.37 -17.57
C ASP A 108 -2.07 10.44 -17.32
N TYR A 109 -2.56 10.57 -16.09
CA TYR A 109 -3.76 11.37 -15.76
C TYR A 109 -3.46 12.52 -14.79
N GLY A 110 -2.29 12.57 -14.19
CA GLY A 110 -1.98 13.49 -13.10
C GLY A 110 -2.55 13.01 -11.75
N ILE A 111 -2.63 13.94 -10.81
CA ILE A 111 -3.17 13.70 -9.47
C ILE A 111 -3.84 14.97 -8.96
N VAL A 112 -4.73 14.84 -7.97
CA VAL A 112 -5.39 15.98 -7.32
C VAL A 112 -5.32 15.84 -5.79
N PRO A 113 -5.47 16.93 -5.03
CA PRO A 113 -5.67 16.85 -3.58
C PRO A 113 -6.99 16.14 -3.23
N ASN A 114 -7.04 15.46 -2.10
CA ASN A 114 -8.25 14.78 -1.60
C ASN A 114 -9.41 15.75 -1.38
N GLU A 115 -9.15 16.98 -0.96
CA GLU A 115 -10.19 18.03 -0.82
C GLU A 115 -10.86 18.43 -2.16
N VAL A 116 -10.20 18.17 -3.29
CA VAL A 116 -10.73 18.42 -4.63
C VAL A 116 -11.58 17.25 -5.14
N PHE A 117 -11.18 16.04 -4.79
CA PHE A 117 -11.85 14.83 -5.23
C PHE A 117 -11.70 13.72 -4.19
N ASN A 118 -12.65 13.60 -3.27
CA ASN A 118 -12.66 12.54 -2.26
C ASN A 118 -13.43 11.28 -2.68
N GLY A 119 -14.17 11.32 -3.79
CA GLY A 119 -14.92 10.17 -4.30
C GLY A 119 -16.24 9.87 -3.56
N LEU A 120 -16.62 10.64 -2.54
CA LEU A 120 -17.85 10.44 -1.78
C LEU A 120 -19.02 11.19 -2.44
N GLN A 121 -20.00 10.47 -2.96
CA GLN A 121 -21.17 11.03 -3.65
C GLN A 121 -22.47 10.93 -2.84
N THR A 122 -22.41 10.38 -1.64
CA THR A 122 -23.53 10.24 -0.71
C THR A 122 -23.23 10.94 0.61
N THR A 123 -24.14 10.88 1.56
CA THR A 123 -23.92 11.38 2.93
C THR A 123 -23.06 10.47 3.80
N SER A 124 -22.52 9.39 3.23
CA SER A 124 -21.59 8.49 3.93
C SER A 124 -20.25 9.19 4.14
N GLU A 125 -19.66 9.00 5.30
CA GLU A 125 -18.31 9.49 5.64
C GLU A 125 -17.22 8.47 5.26
N THR A 126 -17.60 7.26 4.85
CA THR A 126 -16.68 6.17 4.51
C THR A 126 -17.04 5.55 3.17
N HIS A 127 -16.04 5.07 2.46
CA HIS A 127 -16.20 4.37 1.19
C HIS A 127 -16.76 2.95 1.39
N ASN A 128 -17.64 2.55 0.49
CA ASN A 128 -18.07 1.18 0.30
C ASN A 128 -18.27 0.94 -1.20
N HIS A 129 -17.37 0.18 -1.80
CA HIS A 129 -17.39 -0.07 -3.24
C HIS A 129 -18.05 -1.41 -3.63
N ALA A 130 -18.64 -2.15 -2.70
CA ALA A 130 -19.20 -3.47 -2.98
C ALA A 130 -20.24 -3.44 -4.12
N GLU A 131 -21.17 -2.46 -4.13
CA GLU A 131 -22.14 -2.28 -5.20
C GLU A 131 -21.45 -1.85 -6.49
N LEU A 132 -20.58 -0.84 -6.42
CA LEU A 132 -19.84 -0.32 -7.57
C LEU A 132 -19.03 -1.43 -8.25
N ALA A 133 -18.24 -2.18 -7.50
CA ALA A 133 -17.40 -3.27 -8.02
C ALA A 133 -18.24 -4.32 -8.75
N SER A 134 -19.38 -4.72 -8.16
CA SER A 134 -20.32 -5.68 -8.77
C SER A 134 -20.89 -5.18 -10.09
N ILE A 135 -21.29 -3.90 -10.15
CA ILE A 135 -21.83 -3.28 -11.36
C ILE A 135 -20.76 -3.16 -12.45
N LEU A 136 -19.56 -2.70 -12.10
CA LEU A 136 -18.45 -2.55 -13.04
C LEU A 136 -18.06 -3.89 -13.64
N GLU A 137 -17.96 -4.95 -12.83
CA GLU A 137 -17.67 -6.29 -13.30
C GLU A 137 -18.75 -6.83 -14.22
N ALA A 138 -20.02 -6.71 -13.84
CA ALA A 138 -21.17 -7.11 -14.67
C ALA A 138 -21.17 -6.38 -16.02
N TYR A 139 -20.86 -5.08 -16.01
CA TYR A 139 -20.79 -4.26 -17.20
C TYR A 139 -19.73 -4.77 -18.20
N VAL A 140 -18.48 -4.95 -17.76
CA VAL A 140 -17.42 -5.41 -18.68
C VAL A 140 -17.65 -6.85 -19.15
N LYS A 141 -18.21 -7.74 -18.32
CA LYS A 141 -18.66 -9.07 -18.72
C LYS A 141 -19.71 -9.02 -19.83
N ALA A 142 -20.69 -8.12 -19.74
CA ALA A 142 -21.68 -7.91 -20.79
C ALA A 142 -21.03 -7.39 -22.09
N VAL A 143 -20.09 -6.48 -22.00
CA VAL A 143 -19.35 -5.95 -23.16
C VAL A 143 -18.61 -7.07 -23.91
N VAL A 144 -17.84 -7.91 -23.21
CA VAL A 144 -17.07 -8.99 -23.88
C VAL A 144 -17.95 -10.14 -24.38
N SER A 145 -19.12 -10.37 -23.77
CA SER A 145 -20.07 -11.40 -24.20
C SER A 145 -20.99 -10.95 -25.32
N ASN A 146 -20.79 -9.77 -25.90
CA ASN A 146 -21.62 -9.22 -26.96
C ASN A 146 -21.68 -10.16 -28.18
N LYS A 147 -22.88 -10.65 -28.47
CA LYS A 147 -23.15 -11.57 -29.60
C LYS A 147 -22.93 -10.92 -30.97
N GLY A 148 -23.01 -9.59 -31.06
CA GLY A 148 -22.80 -8.84 -32.30
C GLY A 148 -21.35 -8.83 -32.80
N LYS A 149 -20.40 -9.32 -32.01
CA LYS A 149 -18.95 -9.43 -32.33
C LYS A 149 -18.29 -8.11 -32.78
N LYS A 150 -18.97 -6.99 -32.63
CA LYS A 150 -18.48 -5.66 -32.99
C LYS A 150 -18.81 -4.69 -31.87
N LEU A 151 -17.77 -4.16 -31.22
CA LEU A 151 -17.93 -3.16 -30.17
C LEU A 151 -17.88 -1.75 -30.77
N THR A 152 -18.74 -0.87 -30.25
CA THR A 152 -18.64 0.56 -30.49
C THR A 152 -17.85 1.22 -29.35
N PRO A 153 -17.29 2.43 -29.51
CA PRO A 153 -16.60 3.13 -28.44
C PRO A 153 -17.56 3.58 -27.29
N LEU A 154 -18.87 3.46 -27.47
CA LEU A 154 -19.88 3.89 -26.49
C LEU A 154 -19.79 3.14 -25.17
N TRP A 155 -19.32 1.89 -25.18
CA TRP A 155 -19.16 1.15 -23.92
C TRP A 155 -18.18 1.84 -22.96
N LYS A 156 -17.10 2.46 -23.46
CA LYS A 156 -16.15 3.22 -22.61
C LYS A 156 -16.82 4.44 -21.98
N ALA A 157 -17.60 5.18 -22.76
CA ALA A 157 -18.36 6.32 -22.25
C ALA A 157 -19.41 5.90 -21.20
N GLY A 158 -20.11 4.78 -21.45
CA GLY A 158 -21.05 4.22 -20.47
C GLY A 158 -20.38 3.79 -19.19
N TYR A 159 -19.23 3.13 -19.27
CA TYR A 159 -18.43 2.74 -18.10
C TYR A 159 -17.94 3.97 -17.30
N ALA A 160 -17.41 5.00 -17.99
CA ALA A 160 -17.00 6.23 -17.36
C ALA A 160 -18.14 6.97 -16.66
N ALA A 161 -19.34 6.95 -17.27
CA ALA A 161 -20.55 7.55 -16.67
C ALA A 161 -20.96 6.82 -15.36
N LEU A 162 -20.80 5.50 -15.26
CA LEU A 162 -20.99 4.78 -14.00
C LEU A 162 -20.01 5.27 -12.93
N LEU A 163 -18.74 5.39 -13.26
CA LEU A 163 -17.74 5.93 -12.34
C LEU A 163 -18.06 7.38 -11.92
N ASP A 164 -18.57 8.21 -12.85
CA ASP A 164 -18.96 9.59 -12.54
C ASP A 164 -20.13 9.64 -11.53
N VAL A 165 -21.07 8.69 -11.61
CA VAL A 165 -22.20 8.59 -10.67
C VAL A 165 -21.74 8.17 -9.29
N TYR A 166 -20.84 7.18 -9.18
CA TYR A 166 -20.45 6.59 -7.92
C TYR A 166 -19.30 7.32 -7.24
N LEU A 167 -18.35 7.87 -7.99
CA LEU A 167 -17.11 8.45 -7.46
C LEU A 167 -16.98 9.95 -7.76
N GLY A 168 -17.82 10.50 -8.62
CA GLY A 168 -17.75 11.89 -9.04
C GLY A 168 -17.05 12.08 -10.40
N LYS A 169 -17.34 13.24 -11.00
CA LYS A 169 -16.80 13.59 -12.30
C LYS A 169 -15.32 13.94 -12.21
N TYR A 170 -14.57 13.48 -13.20
CA TYR A 170 -13.16 13.83 -13.34
C TYR A 170 -12.96 15.36 -13.38
N PRO A 171 -12.18 15.94 -12.44
CA PRO A 171 -11.91 17.37 -12.43
C PRO A 171 -10.90 17.73 -13.55
N THR A 172 -11.31 18.57 -14.48
CA THR A 172 -10.43 19.04 -15.56
C THR A 172 -9.49 20.16 -15.10
N ASN A 173 -9.92 20.95 -14.13
CA ASN A 173 -9.15 22.00 -13.46
C ASN A 173 -9.72 22.21 -12.04
N PHE A 174 -8.89 22.76 -11.17
CA PHE A 174 -9.23 23.04 -9.77
C PHE A 174 -8.34 24.16 -9.21
N ASP A 175 -8.81 24.81 -8.15
CA ASP A 175 -8.02 25.77 -7.39
C ASP A 175 -7.48 25.10 -6.13
N TYR A 176 -6.19 25.22 -5.87
CA TYR A 176 -5.54 24.70 -4.68
C TYR A 176 -4.50 25.70 -4.16
N GLN A 177 -4.62 26.09 -2.90
CA GLN A 177 -3.75 27.10 -2.26
C GLN A 177 -3.64 28.39 -3.08
N GLY A 178 -4.74 28.84 -3.70
CA GLY A 178 -4.81 30.06 -4.50
C GLY A 178 -4.20 29.98 -5.90
N VAL A 179 -3.80 28.78 -6.34
CA VAL A 179 -3.26 28.55 -7.68
C VAL A 179 -4.19 27.61 -8.45
N LYS A 180 -4.42 27.92 -9.74
CA LYS A 180 -5.23 27.07 -10.62
C LYS A 180 -4.37 25.98 -11.26
N TYR A 181 -4.82 24.74 -11.15
CA TYR A 181 -4.16 23.56 -11.69
C TYR A 181 -5.09 22.72 -12.59
N THR A 182 -4.50 21.95 -13.48
CA THR A 182 -5.04 20.70 -13.99
C THR A 182 -4.39 19.55 -13.21
N PRO A 183 -4.96 18.32 -13.19
CA PRO A 183 -4.33 17.19 -12.53
C PRO A 183 -2.88 16.95 -12.95
N GLN A 184 -2.57 17.09 -14.26
CA GLN A 184 -1.21 16.95 -14.81
C GLN A 184 -0.28 18.07 -14.36
N SER A 185 -0.76 19.33 -14.33
CA SER A 185 0.07 20.46 -13.90
C SER A 185 0.38 20.39 -12.40
N PHE A 186 -0.54 19.82 -11.60
CA PHE A 186 -0.31 19.59 -10.19
C PHE A 186 0.72 18.47 -9.96
N ALA A 187 0.60 17.31 -10.62
CA ALA A 187 1.61 16.27 -10.59
C ALA A 187 3.00 16.76 -10.99
N LYS A 188 3.07 17.61 -12.04
CA LYS A 188 4.32 18.24 -12.49
C LYS A 188 4.92 19.17 -11.42
N MET A 189 4.11 19.99 -10.76
CA MET A 189 4.54 20.87 -9.66
C MET A 189 5.11 20.06 -8.50
N LEU A 190 4.47 18.92 -8.16
CA LEU A 190 4.92 17.98 -7.15
C LEU A 190 6.18 17.20 -7.56
N ASN A 191 6.53 17.18 -8.85
CA ASN A 191 7.64 16.40 -9.42
C ASN A 191 7.50 14.88 -9.21
N LEU A 192 6.26 14.40 -9.23
CA LEU A 192 5.97 12.97 -9.16
C LEU A 192 6.09 12.36 -10.56
N LYS A 193 6.89 11.28 -10.68
CA LYS A 193 7.12 10.54 -11.93
C LYS A 193 7.36 9.07 -11.61
N ALA A 194 6.72 8.18 -12.35
CA ALA A 194 6.85 6.74 -12.16
C ALA A 194 8.31 6.25 -12.30
N ASP A 195 9.09 6.85 -13.20
CA ASP A 195 10.47 6.48 -13.46
C ASP A 195 11.46 6.78 -12.31
N HIS A 196 11.04 7.56 -11.30
CA HIS A 196 11.83 7.77 -10.08
C HIS A 196 11.82 6.57 -9.12
N TYR A 197 10.93 5.62 -9.32
CA TYR A 197 10.68 4.53 -8.38
C TYR A 197 11.04 3.17 -8.99
N ALA A 198 11.23 2.18 -8.12
CA ALA A 198 11.48 0.80 -8.50
C ALA A 198 10.76 -0.15 -7.56
N THR A 199 10.19 -1.22 -8.11
CA THR A 199 9.55 -2.29 -7.34
C THR A 199 10.49 -3.49 -7.24
N LEU A 200 10.85 -3.88 -6.01
CA LEU A 200 11.70 -5.03 -5.74
C LEU A 200 10.83 -6.18 -5.20
N THR A 201 11.24 -7.40 -5.52
CA THR A 201 10.70 -8.64 -4.97
C THR A 201 11.82 -9.66 -4.75
N SER A 202 11.49 -10.81 -4.13
CA SER A 202 12.49 -11.85 -3.89
C SER A 202 11.88 -13.23 -4.03
N TYR A 203 12.07 -13.88 -5.17
CA TYR A 203 11.60 -15.23 -5.44
C TYR A 203 12.68 -16.07 -6.13
N THR A 204 12.68 -17.39 -5.89
CA THR A 204 13.71 -18.29 -6.42
C THR A 204 13.34 -18.94 -7.76
N HIS A 205 12.09 -18.81 -8.19
CA HIS A 205 11.64 -19.32 -9.51
C HIS A 205 12.13 -18.46 -10.69
N GLN A 206 12.71 -17.28 -10.41
CA GLN A 206 13.35 -16.41 -11.39
C GLN A 206 14.78 -16.08 -10.98
N PRO A 207 15.68 -15.83 -11.93
CA PRO A 207 17.06 -15.44 -11.59
C PRO A 207 17.09 -14.15 -10.75
N VAL A 208 17.96 -14.11 -9.74
CA VAL A 208 18.18 -12.88 -8.96
C VAL A 208 18.93 -11.83 -9.78
N TYR A 209 18.63 -10.57 -9.48
CA TYR A 209 19.16 -9.36 -10.14
C TYR A 209 18.76 -9.22 -11.61
N THR A 210 17.58 -9.77 -11.95
CA THR A 210 16.89 -9.55 -13.22
C THR A 210 15.52 -8.94 -12.95
N ASP A 211 14.91 -8.35 -13.95
CA ASP A 211 13.52 -7.95 -13.92
C ASP A 211 12.64 -9.02 -14.56
N PHE A 212 11.41 -9.15 -14.10
CA PHE A 212 10.41 -10.08 -14.63
C PHE A 212 9.00 -9.62 -14.28
N ILE A 213 8.01 -10.18 -14.97
CA ILE A 213 6.60 -9.97 -14.67
C ILE A 213 6.19 -10.95 -13.58
N LEU A 214 5.91 -10.47 -12.37
CA LEU A 214 5.43 -11.31 -11.28
C LEU A 214 3.99 -11.73 -11.56
N GLY A 215 3.76 -13.05 -11.60
CA GLY A 215 2.48 -13.68 -11.93
C GLY A 215 1.55 -13.72 -10.71
N ILE A 216 0.99 -12.59 -10.32
CA ILE A 216 -0.03 -12.45 -9.28
C ILE A 216 -1.29 -11.79 -9.87
N PRO A 217 -2.49 -12.06 -9.31
CA PRO A 217 -3.75 -11.57 -9.86
C PRO A 217 -3.80 -10.05 -10.05
N ASP A 218 -3.30 -9.28 -9.07
CA ASP A 218 -3.38 -7.82 -9.08
C ASP A 218 -2.31 -7.15 -9.97
N ASN A 219 -1.36 -7.92 -10.50
CA ASN A 219 -0.46 -7.46 -11.58
C ASN A 219 -1.14 -7.54 -12.96
N TRP A 220 -2.36 -7.03 -13.06
CA TRP A 220 -3.20 -7.06 -14.27
C TRP A 220 -2.58 -6.33 -15.46
N ALA A 221 -1.75 -5.31 -15.20
CA ALA A 221 -1.05 -4.51 -16.22
C ALA A 221 0.26 -5.15 -16.69
N ASN A 222 0.69 -6.26 -16.09
CA ASN A 222 1.99 -6.91 -16.29
C ASN A 222 3.19 -6.00 -16.01
N GLY A 223 3.13 -5.27 -14.90
CA GLY A 223 4.27 -4.50 -14.41
C GLY A 223 5.45 -5.41 -14.09
N THR A 224 6.67 -4.89 -14.27
CA THR A 224 7.91 -5.61 -14.00
C THR A 224 8.42 -5.34 -12.60
N PHE A 225 9.03 -6.37 -12.00
CA PHE A 225 9.63 -6.34 -10.67
C PHE A 225 11.10 -6.71 -10.77
N TYR A 226 11.96 -6.02 -10.03
CA TYR A 226 13.35 -6.41 -9.91
C TYR A 226 13.48 -7.49 -8.84
N ASN A 227 13.89 -8.69 -9.25
CA ASN A 227 14.12 -9.81 -8.35
C ASN A 227 15.47 -9.68 -7.65
N VAL A 228 15.48 -9.72 -6.32
CA VAL A 228 16.72 -9.63 -5.54
C VAL A 228 16.84 -10.79 -4.56
N ALA A 229 18.05 -11.05 -4.05
CA ALA A 229 18.22 -12.04 -3.00
C ALA A 229 17.46 -11.59 -1.73
N LEU A 230 16.84 -12.53 -0.98
CA LEU A 230 16.02 -12.23 0.19
C LEU A 230 16.73 -11.35 1.22
N ASN A 231 18.00 -11.66 1.52
CA ASN A 231 18.79 -10.86 2.45
C ASN A 231 19.15 -9.46 1.89
N ASP A 232 19.29 -9.31 0.56
CA ASP A 232 19.47 -8.01 -0.06
C ASP A 232 18.17 -7.18 0.00
N LEU A 233 16.98 -7.81 -0.12
CA LEU A 233 15.68 -7.15 0.04
C LEU A 233 15.54 -6.57 1.46
N VAL A 234 15.76 -7.38 2.49
CA VAL A 234 15.69 -6.93 3.90
C VAL A 234 16.69 -5.82 4.17
N LYS A 235 17.93 -6.01 3.74
CA LYS A 235 18.98 -5.01 3.92
C LYS A 235 18.64 -3.70 3.22
N GLN A 236 18.11 -3.78 1.99
CA GLN A 236 17.69 -2.61 1.22
C GLN A 236 16.57 -1.86 1.93
N ALA A 237 15.53 -2.55 2.40
CA ALA A 237 14.42 -1.92 3.12
C ALA A 237 14.91 -1.19 4.39
N LYS A 238 15.70 -1.87 5.23
CA LYS A 238 16.25 -1.26 6.45
C LYS A 238 17.18 -0.08 6.16
N THR A 239 17.98 -0.17 5.09
CA THR A 239 18.89 0.93 4.73
C THR A 239 18.12 2.12 4.20
N ALA A 240 17.12 1.91 3.32
CA ALA A 240 16.26 2.98 2.81
C ALA A 240 15.63 3.79 3.95
N LEU A 241 15.07 3.10 4.95
CA LEU A 241 14.50 3.76 6.13
C LEU A 241 15.55 4.55 6.91
N LYS A 242 16.75 4.00 7.13
CA LYS A 242 17.83 4.71 7.84
C LYS A 242 18.39 5.92 7.08
N GLU A 243 18.19 5.97 5.76
CA GLU A 243 18.64 7.05 4.87
C GLU A 243 17.54 8.09 4.54
N GLY A 244 16.36 7.99 5.14
CA GLY A 244 15.31 9.01 4.99
C GLY A 244 14.19 8.66 4.02
N PHE A 245 14.15 7.44 3.51
CA PHE A 245 13.13 7.01 2.57
C PHE A 245 12.13 6.08 3.22
N THR A 246 10.86 6.23 2.89
CA THR A 246 9.79 5.30 3.25
C THR A 246 9.56 4.27 2.13
N ILE A 247 8.64 3.32 2.32
CA ILE A 247 8.45 2.19 1.40
C ILE A 247 6.97 1.87 1.28
N ALA A 248 6.42 1.81 0.07
CA ALA A 248 5.12 1.16 -0.13
C ALA A 248 5.35 -0.37 -0.17
N TRP A 249 4.61 -1.10 0.65
CA TRP A 249 4.83 -2.51 0.94
C TRP A 249 3.58 -3.33 0.65
N ASP A 250 3.74 -4.30 -0.19
CA ASP A 250 2.74 -5.26 -0.59
C ASP A 250 3.02 -6.60 0.10
N ALA A 251 2.03 -7.15 0.81
CA ALA A 251 2.19 -8.33 1.64
C ALA A 251 0.90 -9.12 1.84
N ASP A 252 1.07 -10.38 2.18
CA ASP A 252 0.01 -11.20 2.76
C ASP A 252 -0.21 -10.80 4.24
N VAL A 253 -1.45 -10.48 4.59
CA VAL A 253 -1.89 -10.18 5.97
C VAL A 253 -3.05 -11.05 6.41
N SER A 254 -3.48 -12.01 5.57
CA SER A 254 -4.62 -12.91 5.84
C SER A 254 -4.28 -14.07 6.76
N ASN A 255 -3.00 -14.24 7.11
CA ASN A 255 -2.52 -15.33 7.96
C ASN A 255 -2.63 -15.02 9.47
N SER A 256 -2.52 -16.05 10.32
CA SER A 256 -2.68 -15.94 11.77
C SER A 256 -1.57 -15.13 12.47
N GLY A 257 -0.47 -14.84 11.78
CA GLY A 257 0.64 -14.07 12.32
C GLY A 257 0.45 -12.56 12.26
N PHE A 258 -0.59 -12.06 11.56
CA PHE A 258 -0.90 -10.64 11.47
C PHE A 258 -2.04 -10.28 12.44
N ASN A 259 -1.76 -9.40 13.40
CA ASN A 259 -2.76 -8.94 14.36
C ASN A 259 -2.82 -7.41 14.41
N SER A 260 -3.71 -6.82 13.61
CA SER A 260 -3.90 -5.37 13.56
C SER A 260 -4.49 -4.78 14.85
N LYS A 261 -5.19 -5.58 15.67
CA LYS A 261 -5.73 -5.10 16.95
C LYS A 261 -4.63 -4.87 17.97
N GLU A 262 -3.68 -5.81 18.04
CA GLU A 262 -2.52 -5.69 18.92
C GLU A 262 -1.36 -4.92 18.27
N GLY A 263 -1.46 -4.59 16.98
CA GLY A 263 -0.46 -3.82 16.26
C GLY A 263 0.87 -4.54 16.07
N ILE A 264 0.85 -5.88 15.96
CA ILE A 264 2.06 -6.71 15.83
C ILE A 264 1.86 -7.78 14.75
N ALA A 265 2.91 -8.04 13.97
CA ALA A 265 2.96 -9.14 13.01
C ALA A 265 4.24 -9.97 13.18
N LEU A 266 4.07 -11.27 13.41
CA LEU A 266 5.13 -12.26 13.71
C LEU A 266 4.89 -13.52 12.88
N VAL A 267 5.94 -14.33 12.62
CA VAL A 267 5.80 -15.64 11.98
C VAL A 267 5.77 -16.73 13.05
N PRO A 268 4.60 -17.35 13.32
CA PRO A 268 4.52 -18.41 14.32
C PRO A 268 5.42 -19.60 13.94
N VAL A 269 5.94 -20.30 14.95
CA VAL A 269 6.62 -21.57 14.74
C VAL A 269 5.63 -22.57 14.12
N LYS A 270 6.10 -23.40 13.19
CA LYS A 270 5.26 -24.35 12.45
C LYS A 270 4.43 -25.24 13.38
N GLY A 271 3.11 -25.19 13.21
CA GLY A 271 2.16 -25.97 13.99
C GLY A 271 1.75 -25.34 15.34
N GLU A 272 2.29 -24.17 15.67
CA GLU A 272 1.91 -23.43 16.87
C GLU A 272 0.90 -22.32 16.54
N LYS A 273 0.11 -21.94 17.54
CA LYS A 273 -0.72 -20.73 17.44
C LYS A 273 0.15 -19.50 17.53
N ALA A 274 -0.24 -18.44 16.84
CA ALA A 274 0.44 -17.15 16.94
C ALA A 274 0.46 -16.67 18.39
N ASN A 275 1.66 -16.35 18.86
CA ASN A 275 1.90 -15.73 20.16
C ASN A 275 2.57 -14.37 19.89
N PHE A 276 1.86 -13.29 20.23
CA PHE A 276 2.28 -11.92 19.97
C PHE A 276 3.15 -11.30 21.05
N GLU A 277 3.65 -12.12 21.99
CA GLU A 277 4.71 -11.71 22.91
C GLU A 277 6.04 -11.55 22.13
N LEU A 278 6.76 -10.43 22.34
CA LEU A 278 8.00 -10.16 21.62
C LEU A 278 9.08 -11.21 21.82
N THR A 279 9.08 -11.88 22.96
CA THR A 279 10.03 -12.95 23.29
C THR A 279 9.65 -14.31 22.70
N ALA A 280 8.47 -14.42 22.05
CA ALA A 280 8.05 -15.66 21.42
C ALA A 280 9.03 -16.05 20.30
N PRO A 281 9.33 -17.35 20.15
CA PRO A 281 10.13 -17.80 19.03
C PRO A 281 9.37 -17.62 17.72
N GLU A 282 10.10 -17.25 16.68
CA GLU A 282 9.59 -17.18 15.31
C GLU A 282 10.25 -18.22 14.43
N MET A 283 9.54 -18.62 13.36
CA MET A 283 10.09 -19.51 12.34
C MET A 283 11.26 -18.84 11.62
N GLU A 284 12.32 -19.58 11.38
CA GLU A 284 13.41 -19.15 10.51
C GLU A 284 12.94 -19.15 9.05
N VAL A 285 12.99 -17.97 8.41
CA VAL A 285 12.50 -17.79 7.03
C VAL A 285 13.68 -17.81 6.06
N THR A 286 13.72 -18.88 5.24
CA THR A 286 14.67 -19.02 4.13
C THR A 286 14.02 -18.65 2.80
N ALA A 287 14.85 -18.37 1.77
CA ALA A 287 14.34 -18.10 0.43
C ALA A 287 13.55 -19.29 -0.17
N ALA A 288 13.97 -20.52 0.17
CA ALA A 288 13.28 -21.73 -0.27
C ALA A 288 11.90 -21.86 0.39
N LEU A 289 11.80 -21.65 1.70
CA LEU A 289 10.53 -21.70 2.43
C LEU A 289 9.57 -20.61 1.94
N ARG A 290 10.07 -19.38 1.72
CA ARG A 290 9.29 -18.29 1.15
C ARG A 290 8.75 -18.66 -0.23
N GLN A 291 9.56 -19.26 -1.11
CA GLN A 291 9.12 -19.71 -2.44
C GLN A 291 8.05 -20.81 -2.32
N GLU A 292 8.25 -21.81 -1.44
CA GLU A 292 7.26 -22.85 -1.18
C GLU A 292 5.90 -22.28 -0.79
N HIS A 293 5.87 -21.27 0.11
CA HIS A 293 4.64 -20.65 0.58
C HIS A 293 3.95 -19.83 -0.52
N PHE A 294 4.70 -19.21 -1.41
CA PHE A 294 4.15 -18.52 -2.58
C PHE A 294 3.58 -19.52 -3.60
N ASP A 295 4.30 -20.58 -3.93
CA ASP A 295 3.90 -21.56 -4.92
C ASP A 295 2.66 -22.38 -4.51
N ASN A 296 2.45 -22.59 -3.21
CA ASN A 296 1.33 -23.37 -2.67
C ASN A 296 0.17 -22.50 -2.17
N TYR A 297 0.20 -21.17 -2.42
CA TYR A 297 -0.81 -20.19 -2.01
C TYR A 297 -0.99 -20.05 -0.48
N THR A 298 0.02 -20.42 0.33
CA THR A 298 0.04 -20.09 1.76
C THR A 298 0.31 -18.61 1.99
N VAL A 299 1.04 -17.98 1.08
CA VAL A 299 1.27 -16.53 1.00
C VAL A 299 0.75 -16.02 -0.33
N THR A 300 -0.19 -15.08 -0.27
CA THR A 300 -0.82 -14.47 -1.44
C THR A 300 -0.71 -12.94 -1.40
N ASP A 301 -0.87 -12.31 -2.56
CA ASP A 301 -1.01 -10.87 -2.70
C ASP A 301 -2.40 -10.45 -2.20
N ASP A 302 -2.47 -9.70 -1.09
CA ASP A 302 -3.76 -9.31 -0.53
C ASP A 302 -3.84 -7.90 0.07
N HIS A 303 -2.72 -7.28 0.47
CA HIS A 303 -2.80 -5.97 1.12
C HIS A 303 -1.53 -5.12 0.98
N LEU A 304 -1.71 -3.87 0.56
CA LEU A 304 -0.62 -2.89 0.51
C LEU A 304 -0.69 -1.93 1.70
N MET A 305 0.50 -1.64 2.27
CA MET A 305 0.70 -0.76 3.41
C MET A 305 1.94 0.12 3.21
N HIS A 306 2.19 1.06 4.13
CA HIS A 306 3.28 2.01 4.05
C HIS A 306 4.25 1.85 5.23
N ILE A 307 5.50 1.44 4.97
CA ILE A 307 6.54 1.34 6.00
C ILE A 307 7.17 2.72 6.22
N VAL A 308 7.04 3.24 7.44
CA VAL A 308 7.46 4.61 7.80
C VAL A 308 8.63 4.65 8.77
N GLY A 309 9.09 3.50 9.30
CA GLY A 309 10.17 3.52 10.27
C GLY A 309 10.64 2.15 10.73
N LEU A 310 11.55 2.18 11.70
CA LEU A 310 12.10 1.03 12.41
C LEU A 310 12.12 1.30 13.91
N VAL A 311 11.80 0.27 14.68
CA VAL A 311 11.94 0.28 16.13
C VAL A 311 12.72 -0.95 16.59
N LYS A 312 13.31 -0.87 17.76
CA LYS A 312 13.97 -1.99 18.43
C LYS A 312 13.12 -2.46 19.60
N GLY A 313 12.70 -3.72 19.57
CA GLY A 313 11.98 -4.36 20.66
C GLY A 313 12.89 -4.65 21.88
N VAL A 314 12.26 -4.90 23.03
CA VAL A 314 12.97 -5.33 24.26
C VAL A 314 13.68 -6.67 24.09
N ASP A 315 13.25 -7.48 23.13
CA ASP A 315 13.93 -8.72 22.71
C ASP A 315 15.22 -8.49 21.91
N GLY A 316 15.55 -7.22 21.65
CA GLY A 316 16.72 -6.80 20.88
C GLY A 316 16.59 -6.87 19.36
N LYS A 317 15.44 -7.35 18.83
CA LYS A 317 15.17 -7.40 17.39
C LYS A 317 14.67 -6.07 16.85
N GLU A 318 14.85 -5.84 15.55
CA GLU A 318 14.29 -4.69 14.82
C GLU A 318 12.93 -5.05 14.22
N TYR A 319 11.97 -4.13 14.31
CA TYR A 319 10.63 -4.22 13.72
C TYR A 319 10.39 -3.06 12.78
N PHE A 320 9.74 -3.31 11.65
CA PHE A 320 9.27 -2.27 10.74
C PHE A 320 8.01 -1.62 11.31
N VAL A 321 7.95 -0.29 11.30
CA VAL A 321 6.74 0.47 11.63
C VAL A 321 5.92 0.64 10.36
N VAL A 322 4.77 0.00 10.30
CA VAL A 322 3.94 -0.08 9.10
C VAL A 322 2.62 0.64 9.32
N LYS A 323 2.43 1.77 8.63
CA LYS A 323 1.17 2.50 8.59
C LYS A 323 0.16 1.73 7.74
N ASN A 324 -1.01 1.42 8.32
CA ASN A 324 -2.11 0.74 7.65
C ASN A 324 -3.17 1.76 7.17
N SER A 325 -4.16 1.31 6.42
CA SER A 325 -5.30 2.09 5.89
C SER A 325 -6.66 1.63 6.44
N TRP A 326 -6.71 1.23 7.71
CA TRP A 326 -7.92 0.74 8.39
C TRP A 326 -8.38 1.64 9.55
N GLY A 327 -8.02 2.93 9.51
CA GLY A 327 -8.25 3.87 10.59
C GLY A 327 -7.26 3.72 11.74
N ASP A 328 -7.34 4.60 12.73
CA ASP A 328 -6.40 4.72 13.84
C ASP A 328 -6.91 4.14 15.17
N GLU A 329 -8.03 3.40 15.14
CA GLU A 329 -8.62 2.79 16.34
C GLU A 329 -7.88 1.53 16.81
N ARG A 330 -7.00 0.96 15.98
CA ARG A 330 -6.29 -0.31 16.23
C ARG A 330 -4.80 -0.09 16.42
N GLY A 331 -4.13 -1.08 17.01
CA GLY A 331 -2.69 -1.06 17.24
C GLY A 331 -2.31 -0.65 18.66
N LEU A 332 -1.01 -0.56 18.90
CA LEU A 332 -0.44 -0.09 20.16
C LEU A 332 -0.73 1.41 20.36
N ASP A 333 -0.86 1.87 21.60
CA ASP A 333 -1.23 3.27 21.88
C ASP A 333 -0.28 4.31 21.26
N LEU A 334 1.03 4.01 21.20
CA LEU A 334 2.03 4.85 20.54
C LEU A 334 2.06 4.68 19.01
N TYR A 335 1.41 3.65 18.50
CA TYR A 335 1.44 3.26 17.07
C TYR A 335 0.04 2.98 16.56
N LYS A 336 -0.95 3.80 16.96
CA LYS A 336 -2.33 3.65 16.49
C LYS A 336 -2.42 3.72 14.97
N GLY A 337 -3.18 2.80 14.39
CA GLY A 337 -3.29 2.63 12.94
C GLY A 337 -2.03 2.02 12.28
N HIS A 338 -1.03 1.63 13.08
CA HIS A 338 0.19 0.98 12.59
C HIS A 338 0.31 -0.45 13.11
N VAL A 339 1.14 -1.23 12.41
CA VAL A 339 1.52 -2.59 12.81
C VAL A 339 3.05 -2.67 12.87
N LEU A 340 3.58 -3.21 13.96
CA LEU A 340 5.01 -3.48 14.11
C LEU A 340 5.32 -4.87 13.56
N VAL A 341 6.07 -4.92 12.47
CA VAL A 341 6.30 -6.13 11.68
C VAL A 341 7.71 -6.65 11.92
N SER A 342 7.84 -7.91 12.37
CA SER A 342 9.14 -8.55 12.56
C SER A 342 9.87 -8.75 11.22
N GLU A 343 11.20 -8.89 11.29
CA GLU A 343 12.00 -9.24 10.11
C GLU A 343 11.58 -10.60 9.52
N ALA A 344 11.21 -11.56 10.36
CA ALA A 344 10.73 -12.86 9.90
C ALA A 344 9.43 -12.73 9.11
N TYR A 345 8.48 -11.92 9.62
CA TYR A 345 7.23 -11.65 8.93
C TYR A 345 7.46 -10.92 7.60
N PHE A 346 8.31 -9.89 7.60
CA PHE A 346 8.70 -9.20 6.37
C PHE A 346 9.30 -10.17 5.34
N LYS A 347 10.22 -11.04 5.76
CA LYS A 347 10.82 -12.06 4.88
C LYS A 347 9.79 -13.02 4.28
N MET A 348 8.85 -13.50 5.10
CA MET A 348 7.89 -14.51 4.67
C MET A 348 6.80 -13.93 3.78
N ASN A 349 6.20 -12.83 4.20
CA ASN A 349 4.92 -12.37 3.67
C ASN A 349 5.03 -11.21 2.66
N THR A 350 6.22 -10.62 2.44
CA THR A 350 6.38 -9.57 1.43
C THR A 350 6.13 -10.12 0.04
N ILE A 351 5.20 -9.54 -0.70
CA ILE A 351 5.07 -9.76 -2.14
C ILE A 351 6.04 -8.82 -2.85
N SER A 352 5.98 -7.54 -2.56
CA SER A 352 6.87 -6.55 -3.15
C SER A 352 7.10 -5.32 -2.26
N VAL A 353 8.14 -4.55 -2.60
CA VAL A 353 8.40 -3.23 -2.04
C VAL A 353 8.63 -2.22 -3.15
N LEU A 354 7.94 -1.10 -3.10
CA LEU A 354 8.13 0.05 -3.99
C LEU A 354 8.87 1.14 -3.23
N LEU A 355 9.96 1.65 -3.80
CA LEU A 355 10.77 2.70 -3.17
C LEU A 355 11.40 3.61 -4.22
N HIS A 356 11.84 4.80 -3.79
CA HIS A 356 12.56 5.72 -4.65
C HIS A 356 13.90 5.15 -5.07
N LYS A 357 14.30 5.29 -6.34
CA LYS A 357 15.57 4.74 -6.86
C LYS A 357 16.80 5.29 -6.14
N ASP A 358 16.74 6.48 -5.58
CA ASP A 358 17.85 7.05 -4.81
C ASP A 358 18.06 6.35 -3.46
N ALA A 359 17.04 5.66 -2.94
CA ALA A 359 17.16 4.81 -1.76
C ALA A 359 17.92 3.51 -2.02
N LEU A 360 18.11 3.14 -3.29
CA LEU A 360 18.77 1.88 -3.63
C LEU A 360 20.27 1.94 -3.33
N LEU A 361 20.75 0.96 -2.58
CA LEU A 361 22.18 0.75 -2.35
C LEU A 361 22.94 0.71 -3.69
N LYS A 362 24.02 1.47 -3.80
CA LYS A 362 24.84 1.55 -5.03
C LYS A 362 25.23 0.16 -5.58
N LYS A 363 25.55 -0.79 -4.71
CA LYS A 363 25.85 -2.17 -5.12
C LYS A 363 24.64 -2.85 -5.75
N LEU A 364 23.43 -2.58 -5.24
CA LEU A 364 22.21 -3.15 -5.77
C LEU A 364 21.82 -2.49 -7.10
N LYS A 365 21.89 -1.14 -7.20
CA LYS A 365 21.70 -0.43 -8.48
C LYS A 365 22.59 -1.00 -9.58
N ASN A 366 23.87 -1.22 -9.29
CA ASN A 366 24.81 -1.78 -10.27
C ASN A 366 24.43 -3.20 -10.71
N LYS A 367 23.98 -4.06 -9.79
CA LYS A 367 23.53 -5.42 -10.10
C LYS A 367 22.27 -5.44 -10.97
N LEU A 368 21.38 -4.45 -10.77
CA LEU A 368 20.11 -4.29 -11.48
C LEU A 368 20.24 -3.44 -12.75
N ASN A 369 21.43 -2.96 -13.08
CA ASN A 369 21.68 -2.03 -14.20
C ASN A 369 20.80 -0.77 -14.15
N LEU A 370 20.40 -0.34 -12.93
CA LEU A 370 19.66 0.90 -12.70
C LEU A 370 20.62 2.10 -12.63
N LYS A 371 20.21 3.18 -13.32
CA LYS A 371 20.95 4.45 -13.32
C LYS A 371 20.54 5.34 -12.14
#